data_27954b54739857ee1df932670bd70ebd
#
_entry.id   27954b54739857ee1df932670bd70ebd
#
_cell.length_a   1.000
_cell.length_b   1.000
_cell.length_c   1.000
_cell.angle_alpha   90.00
_cell.angle_beta   90.00
_cell.angle_gamma   90.00
#
_symmetry.space_group_name_H-M   'P 1'
#
loop_
_entity.id
_entity.type
_entity.pdbx_description
1 polymer ?
#
loop_
_entity_poly.entity_id
_entity_poly.type
_entity_poly.pdbx_seq_one_letter_code
_entity_poly.pdbx_strand_id
1 'polypeptide(L)'
;VPKQESEAITYSIGEEKEIKLDKVDTSLLKILNKEGRKPLIDIAKQLKVSSDTIRYRIKNLRKAGVITGFGVKVDFRKLNNYYHLIFLKLQNMNLQKYKKIEQLAKINKNVIIFIRTIGDHDIELKVETTSNKELDKLMRNLRDHFVTEIKDYEILEVIREYRMTYYPF
;
A
#
# COMPACT_ATOMS: atom_id res chain seq x y z
N VAL A 1 9.24 -22.92 -10.98
CA VAL A 1 8.69 -22.32 -9.75
C VAL A 1 7.38 -21.67 -10.13
N PRO A 2 6.23 -22.03 -9.57
CA PRO A 2 4.96 -21.40 -9.90
C PRO A 2 5.01 -19.93 -9.49
N LYS A 3 4.66 -19.05 -10.42
CA LYS A 3 4.41 -17.63 -10.14
C LYS A 3 3.22 -17.55 -9.17
N GLN A 4 3.48 -17.37 -7.88
CA GLN A 4 2.47 -16.85 -6.98
C GLN A 4 2.29 -15.39 -7.38
N GLU A 5 1.16 -15.09 -8.01
CA GLU A 5 0.67 -13.73 -8.15
C GLU A 5 0.54 -13.16 -6.73
N SER A 6 1.29 -12.10 -6.46
CA SER A 6 1.14 -11.38 -5.21
C SER A 6 -0.23 -10.72 -5.25
N GLU A 7 -1.18 -11.23 -4.48
CA GLU A 7 -2.48 -10.56 -4.31
C GLU A 7 -2.23 -9.15 -3.78
N ALA A 8 -2.58 -8.15 -4.58
CA ALA A 8 -2.54 -6.77 -4.16
C ALA A 8 -3.54 -6.57 -3.02
N ILE A 9 -3.06 -6.07 -1.88
CA ILE A 9 -3.92 -5.78 -0.74
C ILE A 9 -4.75 -4.55 -1.10
N THR A 10 -6.06 -4.74 -1.27
CA THR A 10 -6.98 -3.64 -1.57
C THR A 10 -7.58 -3.13 -0.26
N TYR A 11 -7.37 -1.83 0.01
CA TYR A 11 -8.05 -1.12 1.09
C TYR A 11 -9.24 -0.35 0.49
N SER A 12 -10.45 -0.60 0.96
CA SER A 12 -11.61 0.23 0.62
C SER A 12 -11.96 1.13 1.80
N ILE A 13 -12.16 2.42 1.52
CA ILE A 13 -12.83 3.32 2.46
C ILE A 13 -14.33 3.11 2.21
N GLY A 14 -14.95 2.28 2.99
CA GLY A 14 -16.38 2.00 2.97
C GLY A 14 -16.88 1.80 4.40
N GLU A 15 -18.14 1.61 4.62
CA GLU A 15 -18.80 1.44 5.93
C GLU A 15 -18.14 0.32 6.78
N GLU A 16 -16.94 0.57 7.25
CA GLU A 16 -16.22 -0.37 8.09
C GLU A 16 -16.63 -0.15 9.54
N LYS A 17 -17.00 -1.25 10.16
CA LYS A 17 -17.37 -1.28 11.57
C LYS A 17 -16.17 -0.84 12.40
N GLU A 18 -16.31 0.27 13.13
CA GLU A 18 -15.24 0.76 14.02
C GLU A 18 -14.84 -0.33 15.01
N ILE A 19 -13.55 -0.64 15.05
CA ILE A 19 -13.00 -1.66 15.93
C ILE A 19 -12.31 -0.98 17.10
N LYS A 20 -12.82 -1.23 18.31
CA LYS A 20 -12.20 -0.73 19.54
C LYS A 20 -10.99 -1.59 19.89
N LEU A 21 -9.82 -0.96 19.89
CA LEU A 21 -8.56 -1.58 20.32
C LEU A 21 -8.33 -1.33 21.82
N ASP A 22 -7.93 -2.35 22.54
CA ASP A 22 -7.48 -2.18 23.91
C ASP A 22 -5.97 -1.81 23.99
N LYS A 23 -5.47 -1.59 25.23
CA LYS A 23 -4.06 -1.23 25.44
C LYS A 23 -3.09 -2.32 24.99
N VAL A 24 -3.48 -3.58 25.08
CA VAL A 24 -2.64 -4.72 24.66
C VAL A 24 -2.60 -4.80 23.15
N ASP A 25 -3.73 -4.61 22.47
CA ASP A 25 -3.80 -4.58 21.00
C ASP A 25 -2.96 -3.43 20.43
N THR A 26 -3.07 -2.23 21.00
CA THR A 26 -2.27 -1.07 20.61
C THR A 26 -0.77 -1.33 20.80
N SER A 27 -0.37 -1.92 21.92
CA SER A 27 1.02 -2.24 22.18
C SER A 27 1.54 -3.35 21.26
N LEU A 28 0.72 -4.36 21.00
CA LEU A 28 1.02 -5.44 20.06
C LEU A 28 1.26 -4.91 18.64
N LEU A 29 0.40 -4.02 18.15
CA LEU A 29 0.55 -3.39 16.84
C LEU A 29 1.84 -2.56 16.76
N LYS A 30 2.20 -1.83 17.82
CA LYS A 30 3.48 -1.08 17.89
C LYS A 30 4.69 -2.01 17.78
N ILE A 31 4.66 -3.16 18.45
CA ILE A 31 5.74 -4.13 18.38
C ILE A 31 5.84 -4.73 16.98
N LEU A 32 4.71 -5.20 16.42
CA LEU A 32 4.66 -5.82 15.10
C LEU A 32 5.05 -4.85 13.98
N ASN A 33 4.73 -3.56 14.12
CA ASN A 33 5.16 -2.54 13.17
C ASN A 33 6.69 -2.36 13.13
N LYS A 34 7.37 -2.55 14.23
CA LYS A 34 8.84 -2.47 14.30
C LYS A 34 9.51 -3.79 13.91
N GLU A 35 8.98 -4.88 14.38
CA GLU A 35 9.56 -6.22 14.28
C GLU A 35 8.48 -7.24 13.93
N GLY A 36 8.00 -7.21 12.68
CA GLY A 36 6.90 -8.08 12.23
C GLY A 36 7.17 -9.60 12.31
N ARG A 37 8.44 -10.01 12.50
CA ARG A 37 8.85 -11.40 12.71
C ARG A 37 9.26 -11.74 14.13
N LYS A 38 9.01 -10.84 15.11
CA LYS A 38 9.35 -11.09 16.51
C LYS A 38 8.63 -12.35 17.02
N PRO A 39 9.34 -13.27 17.70
CA PRO A 39 8.73 -14.47 18.26
C PRO A 39 7.58 -14.15 19.23
N LEU A 40 6.48 -14.91 19.14
CA LEU A 40 5.30 -14.67 19.98
C LEU A 40 5.61 -14.74 21.47
N ILE A 41 6.55 -15.61 21.86
CA ILE A 41 6.99 -15.76 23.25
C ILE A 41 7.64 -14.48 23.78
N ASP A 42 8.40 -13.75 22.94
CA ASP A 42 9.07 -12.53 23.34
C ASP A 42 8.08 -11.35 23.42
N ILE A 43 7.11 -11.33 22.50
CA ILE A 43 6.00 -10.37 22.57
C ILE A 43 5.18 -10.60 23.84
N ALA A 44 4.88 -11.87 24.15
CA ALA A 44 4.12 -12.27 25.33
C ALA A 44 4.80 -11.84 26.62
N LYS A 45 6.12 -12.09 26.74
CA LYS A 45 6.94 -11.62 27.88
C LYS A 45 6.90 -10.09 28.01
N GLN A 46 7.07 -9.37 26.90
CA GLN A 46 7.08 -7.90 26.89
C GLN A 46 5.72 -7.31 27.32
N LEU A 47 4.62 -7.93 26.91
CA LEU A 47 3.25 -7.47 27.20
C LEU A 47 2.66 -8.10 28.47
N LYS A 48 3.42 -8.98 29.16
CA LYS A 48 3.01 -9.69 30.38
C LYS A 48 1.71 -10.49 30.21
N VAL A 49 1.58 -11.20 29.10
CA VAL A 49 0.46 -12.08 28.76
C VAL A 49 0.98 -13.43 28.25
N SER A 50 0.11 -14.43 28.03
CA SER A 50 0.51 -15.71 27.46
C SER A 50 0.75 -15.62 25.94
N SER A 51 1.58 -16.51 25.40
CA SER A 51 1.80 -16.61 23.95
C SER A 51 0.52 -16.95 23.18
N ASP A 52 -0.37 -17.73 23.81
CA ASP A 52 -1.68 -18.05 23.22
C ASP A 52 -2.60 -16.82 23.16
N THR A 53 -2.53 -15.95 24.16
CA THR A 53 -3.22 -14.65 24.14
C THR A 53 -2.74 -13.82 22.95
N ILE A 54 -1.44 -13.73 22.72
CA ILE A 54 -0.88 -12.98 21.57
C ILE A 54 -1.34 -13.59 20.26
N ARG A 55 -1.27 -14.93 20.11
CA ARG A 55 -1.73 -15.63 18.91
C ARG A 55 -3.21 -15.37 18.63
N TYR A 56 -4.04 -15.45 19.66
CA TYR A 56 -5.48 -15.16 19.56
C TYR A 56 -5.75 -13.73 19.12
N ARG A 57 -5.05 -12.74 19.70
CA ARG A 57 -5.21 -11.32 19.35
C ARG A 57 -4.79 -11.04 17.91
N ILE A 58 -3.64 -11.56 17.46
CA ILE A 58 -3.21 -11.41 16.06
C ILE A 58 -4.27 -12.01 15.11
N LYS A 59 -4.79 -13.20 15.44
CA LYS A 59 -5.86 -13.83 14.64
C LYS A 59 -7.11 -12.95 14.56
N ASN A 60 -7.54 -12.38 15.67
CA ASN A 60 -8.71 -11.50 15.70
C ASN A 60 -8.48 -10.18 14.96
N LEU A 61 -7.34 -9.54 15.15
CA LEU A 61 -6.97 -8.31 14.44
C LEU A 61 -6.88 -8.55 12.92
N ARG A 62 -6.40 -9.71 12.48
CA ARG A 62 -6.44 -10.12 11.06
C ARG A 62 -7.87 -10.35 10.56
N LYS A 63 -8.69 -11.09 11.32
CA LYS A 63 -10.10 -11.33 10.97
C LYS A 63 -10.90 -10.04 10.89
N ALA A 64 -10.57 -9.08 11.73
CA ALA A 64 -11.18 -7.77 11.80
C ALA A 64 -10.62 -6.78 10.73
N GLY A 65 -9.65 -7.19 9.90
CA GLY A 65 -9.05 -6.33 8.88
C GLY A 65 -8.07 -5.27 9.43
N VAL A 66 -7.81 -5.24 10.74
CA VAL A 66 -6.85 -4.27 11.34
C VAL A 66 -5.42 -4.62 10.94
N ILE A 67 -5.06 -5.90 10.96
CA ILE A 67 -3.82 -6.40 10.37
C ILE A 67 -4.15 -6.97 9.00
N THR A 68 -3.78 -6.26 7.96
CA THR A 68 -4.05 -6.64 6.56
C THR A 68 -2.98 -7.54 5.99
N GLY A 69 -1.75 -7.46 6.50
CA GLY A 69 -0.63 -8.28 6.03
C GLY A 69 0.67 -7.98 6.76
N PHE A 70 1.70 -8.72 6.37
CA PHE A 70 3.08 -8.48 6.75
C PHE A 70 3.90 -8.34 5.48
N GLY A 71 4.70 -7.30 5.37
CA GLY A 71 5.48 -6.99 4.17
C GLY A 71 6.97 -6.85 4.45
N VAL A 72 7.75 -6.81 3.39
CA VAL A 72 9.17 -6.49 3.41
C VAL A 72 9.34 -5.06 2.92
N LYS A 73 10.09 -4.26 3.67
CA LYS A 73 10.55 -2.96 3.19
C LYS A 73 11.85 -3.17 2.40
N VAL A 74 11.86 -2.73 1.14
CA VAL A 74 12.98 -2.85 0.23
C VAL A 74 13.59 -1.46 -0.02
N ASP A 75 14.92 -1.36 -0.02
CA ASP A 75 15.62 -0.14 -0.48
C ASP A 75 15.82 -0.25 -2.00
N PHE A 76 14.94 0.36 -2.75
CA PHE A 76 14.88 0.31 -4.23
C PHE A 76 16.17 0.80 -4.89
N ARG A 77 16.85 1.77 -4.28
CA ARG A 77 18.12 2.31 -4.80
C ARG A 77 19.22 1.27 -4.85
N LYS A 78 19.22 0.32 -3.87
CA LYS A 78 20.17 -0.79 -3.87
C LYS A 78 19.89 -1.82 -4.97
N LEU A 79 18.71 -1.75 -5.58
CA LEU A 79 18.32 -2.57 -6.73
C LEU A 79 18.47 -1.82 -8.05
N ASN A 80 19.03 -0.59 -8.04
CA ASN A 80 19.10 0.32 -9.18
C ASN A 80 17.73 0.62 -9.80
N ASN A 81 16.70 0.67 -8.97
CA ASN A 81 15.34 1.01 -9.38
C ASN A 81 15.03 2.46 -9.02
N TYR A 82 14.27 3.10 -9.89
CA TYR A 82 13.72 4.43 -9.69
C TYR A 82 12.34 4.34 -9.06
N TYR A 83 12.05 5.24 -8.15
CA TYR A 83 10.77 5.32 -7.47
C TYR A 83 10.10 6.64 -7.78
N HIS A 84 8.87 6.58 -8.29
CA HIS A 84 8.12 7.74 -8.71
C HIS A 84 6.78 7.84 -7.98
N LEU A 85 6.37 9.07 -7.71
CA LEU A 85 5.01 9.43 -7.37
C LEU A 85 4.38 10.07 -8.61
N ILE A 86 3.24 9.54 -9.05
CA ILE A 86 2.48 10.07 -10.17
C ILE A 86 1.14 10.52 -9.63
N PHE A 87 0.85 11.80 -9.79
CA PHE A 87 -0.41 12.39 -9.42
C PHE A 87 -1.24 12.63 -10.68
N LEU A 88 -2.46 12.14 -10.70
CA LEU A 88 -3.37 12.33 -11.82
C LEU A 88 -4.53 13.23 -11.40
N LYS A 89 -4.76 14.28 -12.18
CA LYS A 89 -5.98 15.08 -12.13
C LYS A 89 -6.93 14.60 -13.20
N LEU A 90 -8.13 14.23 -12.79
CA LEU A 90 -9.10 13.60 -13.67
C LEU A 90 -10.29 14.52 -13.97
N GLN A 91 -10.97 14.25 -15.07
CA GLN A 91 -12.21 14.91 -15.45
C GLN A 91 -13.17 13.89 -16.09
N ASN A 92 -14.43 14.24 -16.22
CA ASN A 92 -15.46 13.39 -16.86
C ASN A 92 -15.53 11.97 -16.28
N MET A 93 -15.25 11.81 -14.98
CA MET A 93 -15.17 10.54 -14.31
C MET A 93 -16.53 10.00 -13.90
N ASN A 94 -16.66 8.67 -13.96
CA ASN A 94 -17.73 7.92 -13.34
C ASN A 94 -17.15 6.64 -12.69
N LEU A 95 -17.99 5.89 -11.99
CA LEU A 95 -17.54 4.70 -11.25
C LEU A 95 -16.91 3.64 -12.16
N GLN A 96 -17.43 3.46 -13.39
CA GLN A 96 -16.90 2.47 -14.33
C GLN A 96 -15.51 2.86 -14.83
N LYS A 97 -15.27 4.14 -15.08
CA LYS A 97 -13.97 4.68 -15.50
C LYS A 97 -12.94 4.55 -14.38
N TYR A 98 -13.31 4.84 -13.13
CA TYR A 98 -12.44 4.59 -11.97
C TYR A 98 -12.03 3.12 -11.88
N LYS A 99 -12.97 2.18 -12.02
CA LYS A 99 -12.66 0.74 -12.02
C LYS A 99 -11.71 0.34 -13.13
N LYS A 100 -11.80 0.96 -14.33
CA LYS A 100 -10.87 0.68 -15.42
C LYS A 100 -9.45 1.15 -15.11
N ILE A 101 -9.29 2.37 -14.55
CA ILE A 101 -7.96 2.87 -14.14
C ILE A 101 -7.39 1.98 -13.04
N GLU A 102 -8.19 1.61 -12.04
CA GLU A 102 -7.79 0.70 -10.96
C GLU A 102 -7.34 -0.66 -11.50
N GLN A 103 -8.08 -1.24 -12.45
CA GLN A 103 -7.70 -2.51 -13.09
C GLN A 103 -6.38 -2.39 -13.85
N LEU A 104 -6.19 -1.31 -14.62
CA LEU A 104 -4.94 -1.07 -15.34
C LEU A 104 -3.77 -0.93 -14.35
N ALA A 105 -3.96 -0.22 -13.26
CA ALA A 105 -2.95 -0.11 -12.21
C ALA A 105 -2.64 -1.47 -11.56
N LYS A 106 -3.65 -2.28 -11.25
CA LYS A 106 -3.47 -3.62 -10.64
C LYS A 106 -2.70 -4.60 -11.50
N ILE A 107 -2.89 -4.59 -12.82
CA ILE A 107 -2.19 -5.50 -13.73
C ILE A 107 -0.79 -5.01 -14.11
N ASN A 108 -0.47 -3.75 -13.85
CA ASN A 108 0.82 -3.20 -14.19
C ASN A 108 1.85 -3.49 -13.09
N LYS A 109 2.85 -4.31 -13.41
CA LYS A 109 3.90 -4.73 -12.48
C LYS A 109 4.71 -3.59 -11.85
N ASN A 110 4.74 -2.42 -12.49
CA ASN A 110 5.48 -1.26 -12.03
C ASN A 110 4.69 -0.42 -11.01
N VAL A 111 3.37 -0.58 -10.94
CA VAL A 111 2.53 0.13 -9.97
C VAL A 111 2.54 -0.63 -8.66
N ILE A 112 3.11 -0.02 -7.62
CA ILE A 112 3.20 -0.60 -6.27
C ILE A 112 1.98 -0.25 -5.44
N ILE A 113 1.52 1.00 -5.53
CA ILE A 113 0.38 1.51 -4.77
C ILE A 113 -0.50 2.36 -5.69
N PHE A 114 -1.80 2.19 -5.54
CA PHE A 114 -2.84 3.00 -6.17
C PHE A 114 -3.71 3.60 -5.06
N ILE A 115 -3.81 4.92 -5.01
CA ILE A 115 -4.58 5.65 -4.00
C ILE A 115 -5.56 6.57 -4.72
N ARG A 116 -6.83 6.56 -4.29
CA ARG A 116 -7.79 7.63 -4.63
C ARG A 116 -7.69 8.72 -3.57
N THR A 117 -7.64 9.95 -4.01
CA THR A 117 -7.53 11.13 -3.15
C THR A 117 -8.69 12.07 -3.36
N ILE A 118 -8.89 12.97 -2.40
CA ILE A 118 -9.79 14.13 -2.50
C ILE A 118 -8.92 15.35 -2.31
N GLY A 119 -8.88 16.24 -3.31
CA GLY A 119 -8.04 17.45 -3.27
C GLY A 119 -7.65 17.88 -4.68
N ASP A 120 -6.43 18.39 -4.82
CA ASP A 120 -5.92 18.89 -6.11
C ASP A 120 -5.71 17.78 -7.14
N HIS A 121 -5.49 16.56 -6.68
CA HIS A 121 -5.35 15.36 -7.50
C HIS A 121 -6.38 14.31 -7.07
N ASP A 122 -6.80 13.47 -8.03
CA ASP A 122 -7.81 12.43 -7.83
C ASP A 122 -7.19 11.06 -7.58
N ILE A 123 -5.98 10.83 -8.11
CA ILE A 123 -5.24 9.57 -7.98
C ILE A 123 -3.77 9.85 -7.71
N GLU A 124 -3.20 9.09 -6.79
CA GLU A 124 -1.76 8.94 -6.59
C GLU A 124 -1.35 7.51 -6.93
N LEU A 125 -0.34 7.38 -7.79
CA LEU A 125 0.34 6.11 -8.07
C LEU A 125 1.74 6.16 -7.50
N LYS A 126 2.13 5.10 -6.78
CA LYS A 126 3.52 4.83 -6.45
C LYS A 126 4.06 3.81 -7.43
N VAL A 127 5.09 4.20 -8.17
CA VAL A 127 5.60 3.44 -9.30
C VAL A 127 7.07 3.15 -9.13
N GLU A 128 7.46 1.92 -9.42
CA GLU A 128 8.86 1.49 -9.44
C GLU A 128 9.24 1.07 -10.86
N THR A 129 10.36 1.59 -11.35
CA THR A 129 10.87 1.30 -12.71
C THR A 129 12.37 1.05 -12.68
N THR A 130 12.86 0.29 -13.64
CA THR A 130 14.29 0.06 -13.83
C THR A 130 14.91 1.07 -14.83
N SER A 131 14.08 1.86 -15.49
CA SER A 131 14.51 2.84 -16.49
C SER A 131 13.42 3.88 -16.80
N ASN A 132 13.85 5.04 -17.29
CA ASN A 132 12.91 6.07 -17.81
C ASN A 132 12.03 5.55 -18.96
N LYS A 133 12.53 4.57 -19.73
CA LYS A 133 11.73 3.94 -20.80
C LYS A 133 10.52 3.17 -20.28
N GLU A 134 10.64 2.51 -19.13
CA GLU A 134 9.50 1.84 -18.48
C GLU A 134 8.48 2.86 -17.97
N LEU A 135 8.94 3.95 -17.35
CA LEU A 135 8.07 5.04 -16.90
C LEU A 135 7.30 5.65 -18.08
N ASP A 136 8.00 5.99 -19.15
CA ASP A 136 7.40 6.56 -20.37
C ASP A 136 6.38 5.60 -21.00
N LYS A 137 6.66 4.28 -21.02
CA LYS A 137 5.72 3.27 -21.46
C LYS A 137 4.44 3.23 -20.60
N LEU A 138 4.58 3.31 -19.28
CA LEU A 138 3.44 3.38 -18.36
C LEU A 138 2.60 4.63 -18.63
N MET A 139 3.24 5.79 -18.75
CA MET A 139 2.56 7.06 -18.96
C MET A 139 1.86 7.12 -20.34
N ARG A 140 2.46 6.59 -21.38
CA ARG A 140 1.79 6.43 -22.69
C ARG A 140 0.57 5.55 -22.56
N ASN A 141 0.70 4.39 -21.93
CA ASN A 141 -0.42 3.46 -21.75
C ASN A 141 -1.59 4.12 -21.01
N LEU A 142 -1.31 4.87 -19.94
CA LEU A 142 -2.34 5.62 -19.20
C LEU A 142 -3.02 6.66 -20.10
N ARG A 143 -2.24 7.46 -20.83
CA ARG A 143 -2.78 8.50 -21.72
C ARG A 143 -3.60 7.91 -22.88
N ASP A 144 -3.14 6.84 -23.49
CA ASP A 144 -3.81 6.21 -24.63
C ASP A 144 -5.17 5.61 -24.23
N HIS A 145 -5.30 5.09 -23.01
CA HIS A 145 -6.55 4.51 -22.53
C HIS A 145 -7.51 5.53 -21.90
N PHE A 146 -7.01 6.68 -21.45
CA PHE A 146 -7.77 7.69 -20.69
C PHE A 146 -7.55 9.11 -21.24
N VAL A 147 -7.60 9.24 -22.58
CA VAL A 147 -7.33 10.50 -23.32
C VAL A 147 -8.23 11.65 -22.84
N THR A 148 -9.50 11.35 -22.57
CA THR A 148 -10.51 12.35 -22.19
C THR A 148 -10.68 12.48 -20.68
N GLU A 149 -10.13 11.54 -19.92
CA GLU A 149 -10.27 11.46 -18.47
C GLU A 149 -9.10 12.09 -17.72
N ILE A 150 -7.88 11.96 -18.24
CA ILE A 150 -6.70 12.59 -17.62
C ILE A 150 -6.63 14.04 -18.07
N LYS A 151 -6.97 14.95 -17.15
CA LYS A 151 -6.89 16.39 -17.40
C LYS A 151 -5.45 16.88 -17.31
N ASP A 152 -4.72 16.40 -16.30
CA ASP A 152 -3.36 16.80 -16.01
C ASP A 152 -2.66 15.71 -15.17
N TYR A 153 -1.33 15.73 -15.13
CA TYR A 153 -0.55 14.83 -14.29
C TYR A 153 0.79 15.46 -13.89
N GLU A 154 1.25 15.08 -12.72
CA GLU A 154 2.58 15.42 -12.20
C GLU A 154 3.36 14.15 -11.91
N ILE A 155 4.66 14.14 -12.20
CA ILE A 155 5.57 13.02 -11.91
C ILE A 155 6.70 13.55 -11.05
N LEU A 156 6.86 12.98 -9.85
CA LEU A 156 7.97 13.27 -8.95
C LEU A 156 8.85 12.03 -8.82
N GLU A 157 10.15 12.18 -9.04
CA GLU A 157 11.12 11.14 -8.68
C GLU A 157 11.45 11.25 -7.20
N VAL A 158 11.31 10.16 -6.46
CA VAL A 158 11.64 10.10 -5.04
C VAL A 158 13.12 9.85 -4.86
N ILE A 159 13.87 10.88 -4.53
CA ILE A 159 15.31 10.79 -4.29
C ILE A 159 15.61 9.97 -3.03
N ARG A 160 14.84 10.17 -1.95
CA ARG A 160 15.06 9.48 -0.68
C ARG A 160 13.81 9.47 0.19
N GLU A 161 13.51 8.32 0.76
CA GLU A 161 12.52 8.15 1.81
C GLU A 161 13.22 8.13 3.17
N TYR A 162 12.97 9.14 4.01
CA TYR A 162 13.62 9.26 5.31
C TYR A 162 12.91 8.49 6.42
N ARG A 163 11.60 8.32 6.33
CA ARG A 163 10.81 7.63 7.33
C ARG A 163 9.59 6.98 6.71
N MET A 164 9.35 5.74 7.08
CA MET A 164 8.11 5.02 6.78
C MET A 164 7.67 4.26 8.03
N THR A 165 6.42 4.41 8.43
CA THR A 165 5.80 3.64 9.50
C THR A 165 4.33 3.41 9.16
N TYR A 166 3.86 2.19 9.38
CA TYR A 166 2.46 1.81 9.13
C TYR A 166 1.56 2.04 10.34
N TYR A 167 2.14 2.24 11.52
CA TYR A 167 1.41 2.47 12.76
C TYR A 167 2.16 3.48 13.64
N PRO A 168 1.85 4.78 13.51
CA PRO A 168 2.60 5.86 14.16
C PRO A 168 2.24 6.09 15.64
N PHE A 169 1.15 5.50 16.17
CA PHE A 169 0.60 5.78 17.51
C PHE A 169 1.18 4.92 18.62
#